data_f64de4fd836f16a09c5e9c14701e730e
#
_entry.id   f64de4fd836f16a09c5e9c14701e730e
#
_cell.length_a   1.000
_cell.length_b   1.000
_cell.length_c   1.000
_cell.angle_alpha   90.00
_cell.angle_beta   90.00
_cell.angle_gamma   90.00
#
_symmetry.space_group_name_H-M   'P 1'
#
loop_
_entity.id
_entity.type
_entity.pdbx_description
1 polymer ?
#
loop_
_entity_poly.entity_id
_entity_poly.type
_entity_poly.pdbx_seq_one_letter_code
_entity_poly.pdbx_strand_id
1 'polypeptide(L)'
;AIAKMAMLRGADVTLISGKVSLEPVPFVKMVDIVSAEDMYNAVIKSARDADIIIKAAAVADYRPSDVSEEKIKKKDGDMSIPLERTKDIIGTLGSSKRDGLFLCGFSMETEHMLENSKAKLTKKNLDMIVANNVKVAGAGFGTDTNVVTVITKDAVEELPMMSKEEVADALLNRIMKARQ
;
A
#
# COMPACT_ATOMS: atom_id res chain seq x y z
N ALA A 1 4.23 -8.52 7.71
CA ALA A 1 3.60 -8.27 9.02
C ALA A 1 2.08 -8.26 8.90
N ILE A 2 1.44 -7.32 8.17
CA ILE A 2 -0.04 -7.18 8.12
C ILE A 2 -0.72 -8.48 7.68
N ALA A 3 -0.27 -9.11 6.60
CA ALA A 3 -0.85 -10.36 6.11
C ALA A 3 -0.74 -11.49 7.16
N LYS A 4 0.42 -11.61 7.82
CA LYS A 4 0.65 -12.56 8.91
C LYS A 4 -0.31 -12.33 10.09
N MET A 5 -0.43 -11.10 10.56
CA MET A 5 -1.30 -10.78 11.69
C MET A 5 -2.79 -10.96 11.36
N ALA A 6 -3.21 -10.63 10.13
CA ALA A 6 -4.58 -10.87 9.67
C ALA A 6 -4.90 -12.38 9.63
N MET A 7 -4.00 -13.18 9.08
CA MET A 7 -4.13 -14.64 9.03
C MET A 7 -4.21 -15.24 10.44
N LEU A 8 -3.36 -14.82 11.38
CA LEU A 8 -3.39 -15.28 12.77
C LEU A 8 -4.70 -14.94 13.49
N ARG A 9 -5.43 -13.93 13.03
CA ARG A 9 -6.77 -13.55 13.51
C ARG A 9 -7.91 -14.29 12.79
N GLY A 10 -7.59 -15.26 11.94
CA GLY A 10 -8.57 -16.09 11.22
C GLY A 10 -9.14 -15.46 9.94
N ALA A 11 -8.51 -14.41 9.41
CA ALA A 11 -8.92 -13.83 8.12
C ALA A 11 -8.49 -14.75 6.96
N ASP A 12 -9.32 -14.81 5.92
CA ASP A 12 -8.91 -15.33 4.60
C ASP A 12 -8.11 -14.23 3.89
N VAL A 13 -6.81 -14.43 3.75
CA VAL A 13 -5.88 -13.42 3.29
C VAL A 13 -5.35 -13.74 1.89
N THR A 14 -5.52 -12.80 0.97
CA THR A 14 -4.80 -12.78 -0.31
C THR A 14 -3.74 -11.67 -0.28
N LEU A 15 -2.47 -12.04 -0.38
CA LEU A 15 -1.35 -11.10 -0.46
C LEU A 15 -0.87 -10.97 -1.91
N ILE A 16 -1.10 -9.79 -2.50
CA ILE A 16 -0.61 -9.44 -3.83
C ILE A 16 0.73 -8.73 -3.66
N SER A 17 1.81 -9.34 -4.14
CA SER A 17 3.16 -8.87 -3.88
C SER A 17 4.05 -8.89 -5.13
N GLY A 18 4.82 -7.83 -5.31
CA GLY A 18 5.97 -7.87 -6.19
C GLY A 18 7.08 -8.76 -5.62
N LYS A 19 8.12 -8.97 -6.41
CA LYS A 19 9.28 -9.78 -5.99
C LYS A 19 9.96 -9.16 -4.76
N VAL A 20 10.07 -9.93 -3.71
CA VAL A 20 10.74 -9.57 -2.44
C VAL A 20 11.65 -10.72 -2.00
N SER A 21 12.57 -10.42 -1.06
CA SER A 21 13.45 -11.42 -0.44
C SER A 21 12.85 -12.08 0.81
N LEU A 22 11.64 -11.68 1.19
CA LEU A 22 10.96 -12.23 2.36
C LEU A 22 10.34 -13.59 2.02
N GLU A 23 10.39 -14.51 2.96
CA GLU A 23 9.70 -15.79 2.85
C GLU A 23 8.18 -15.61 2.74
N PRO A 24 7.50 -16.46 1.95
CA PRO A 24 6.05 -16.46 1.87
C PRO A 24 5.41 -16.65 3.25
N VAL A 25 4.32 -15.94 3.50
CA VAL A 25 3.58 -16.11 4.75
C VAL A 25 2.76 -17.41 4.68
N PRO A 26 2.97 -18.38 5.59
CA PRO A 26 2.19 -19.61 5.61
C PRO A 26 0.69 -19.35 5.68
N PHE A 27 -0.11 -20.20 5.03
CA PHE A 27 -1.58 -20.12 5.02
C PHE A 27 -2.18 -18.85 4.41
N VAL A 28 -1.37 -18.03 3.75
CA VAL A 28 -1.81 -16.85 3.00
C VAL A 28 -1.77 -17.16 1.51
N LYS A 29 -2.83 -16.83 0.79
CA LYS A 29 -2.86 -16.96 -0.67
C LYS A 29 -1.96 -15.89 -1.28
N MET A 30 -0.86 -16.32 -1.90
CA MET A 30 0.07 -15.44 -2.59
C MET A 30 -0.37 -15.21 -4.05
N VAL A 31 -0.28 -13.96 -4.49
CA VAL A 31 -0.43 -13.57 -5.90
C VAL A 31 0.80 -12.76 -6.27
N ASP A 32 1.72 -13.39 -6.98
CA ASP A 32 2.96 -12.75 -7.43
C ASP A 32 2.70 -11.89 -8.66
N ILE A 33 3.27 -10.69 -8.65
CA ILE A 33 3.18 -9.74 -9.75
C ILE A 33 4.57 -9.18 -10.10
N VAL A 34 4.72 -8.69 -11.32
CA VAL A 34 5.97 -8.11 -11.81
C VAL A 34 5.85 -6.61 -12.02
N SER A 35 4.73 -6.15 -12.59
CA SER A 35 4.53 -4.75 -12.97
C SER A 35 3.41 -4.07 -12.16
N ALA A 36 3.37 -2.74 -12.23
CA ALA A 36 2.27 -1.95 -11.67
C ALA A 36 0.91 -2.31 -12.32
N GLU A 37 0.91 -2.67 -13.61
CA GLU A 37 -0.27 -3.11 -14.34
C GLU A 37 -0.77 -4.46 -13.83
N ASP A 38 0.14 -5.41 -13.58
CA ASP A 38 -0.22 -6.71 -13.00
C ASP A 38 -0.84 -6.52 -11.61
N MET A 39 -0.23 -5.66 -10.78
CA MET A 39 -0.78 -5.35 -9.46
C MET A 39 -2.16 -4.74 -9.57
N TYR A 40 -2.35 -3.76 -10.47
CA TYR A 40 -3.66 -3.16 -10.71
C TYR A 40 -4.71 -4.22 -11.04
N ASN A 41 -4.43 -5.07 -12.02
CA ASN A 41 -5.36 -6.11 -12.48
C ASN A 41 -5.66 -7.14 -11.37
N ALA A 42 -4.64 -7.58 -10.63
CA ALA A 42 -4.81 -8.52 -9.53
C ALA A 42 -5.63 -7.92 -8.38
N VAL A 43 -5.37 -6.67 -8.01
CA VAL A 43 -6.12 -5.98 -6.94
C VAL A 43 -7.58 -5.76 -7.34
N ILE A 44 -7.85 -5.25 -8.55
CA ILE A 44 -9.24 -5.01 -9.00
C ILE A 44 -10.04 -6.31 -9.07
N LYS A 45 -9.40 -7.41 -9.49
CA LYS A 45 -10.04 -8.74 -9.50
C LYS A 45 -10.38 -9.19 -8.08
N SER A 46 -9.45 -9.09 -7.14
CA SER A 46 -9.62 -9.52 -5.76
C SER A 46 -10.56 -8.62 -4.95
N ALA A 47 -10.70 -7.34 -5.34
CA ALA A 47 -11.54 -6.37 -4.64
C ALA A 47 -13.04 -6.70 -4.70
N ARG A 48 -13.48 -7.55 -5.63
CA ARG A 48 -14.90 -7.88 -5.81
C ARG A 48 -15.50 -8.55 -4.57
N ASP A 49 -14.71 -9.41 -3.92
CA ASP A 49 -15.15 -10.23 -2.79
C ASP A 49 -14.47 -9.84 -1.46
N ALA A 50 -13.54 -8.87 -1.49
CA ALA A 50 -12.80 -8.48 -0.30
C ALA A 50 -13.62 -7.58 0.63
N ASP A 51 -13.60 -7.85 1.93
CA ASP A 51 -14.18 -6.97 2.96
C ASP A 51 -13.25 -5.83 3.34
N ILE A 52 -11.95 -6.08 3.29
CA ILE A 52 -10.90 -5.14 3.70
C ILE A 52 -9.79 -5.16 2.65
N ILE A 53 -9.37 -4.00 2.20
CA ILE A 53 -8.19 -3.85 1.34
C ILE A 53 -7.21 -2.91 2.03
N ILE A 54 -5.97 -3.38 2.22
CA ILE A 54 -4.88 -2.61 2.79
C ILE A 54 -3.79 -2.48 1.73
N LYS A 55 -3.62 -1.28 1.16
CA LYS A 55 -2.58 -1.00 0.17
C LYS A 55 -1.35 -0.40 0.84
N ALA A 56 -0.35 -1.24 1.10
CA ALA A 56 0.93 -0.82 1.69
C ALA A 56 2.08 -0.73 0.65
N ALA A 57 1.90 -1.29 -0.54
CA ALA A 57 2.93 -1.29 -1.58
C ALA A 57 3.19 0.11 -2.13
N ALA A 58 4.46 0.46 -2.30
CA ALA A 58 4.92 1.65 -3.02
C ALA A 58 4.95 1.36 -4.53
N VAL A 59 3.86 1.65 -5.22
CA VAL A 59 3.77 1.48 -6.67
C VAL A 59 4.22 2.75 -7.34
N ALA A 60 5.12 2.63 -8.34
CA ALA A 60 5.61 3.77 -9.10
C ALA A 60 4.47 4.48 -9.86
N ASP A 61 4.43 5.80 -9.81
CA ASP A 61 3.42 6.63 -10.50
C ASP A 61 3.68 6.75 -12.01
N TYR A 62 4.87 6.37 -12.46
CA TYR A 62 5.29 6.45 -13.87
C TYR A 62 6.00 5.17 -14.30
N ARG A 63 5.84 4.83 -15.58
CA ARG A 63 6.58 3.76 -16.26
C ARG A 63 7.09 4.26 -17.61
N PRO A 64 8.12 3.63 -18.22
CA PRO A 64 8.45 3.90 -19.61
C PRO A 64 7.23 3.70 -20.51
N SER A 65 6.96 4.66 -21.40
CA SER A 65 5.84 4.56 -22.33
C SER A 65 6.08 3.52 -23.42
N ASP A 66 7.36 3.25 -23.70
CA ASP A 66 7.79 2.28 -24.69
C ASP A 66 8.90 1.39 -24.11
N VAL A 67 8.71 0.09 -24.19
CA VAL A 67 9.63 -0.93 -23.68
C VAL A 67 10.19 -1.70 -24.86
N SER A 68 11.49 -1.54 -25.15
CA SER A 68 12.15 -2.27 -26.22
C SER A 68 12.34 -3.74 -25.83
N GLU A 69 11.93 -4.66 -26.70
CA GLU A 69 12.24 -6.08 -26.59
C GLU A 69 13.70 -6.40 -26.91
N GLU A 70 14.35 -5.52 -27.70
CA GLU A 70 15.72 -5.67 -28.14
C GLU A 70 16.66 -4.76 -27.35
N LYS A 71 17.93 -5.17 -27.25
CA LYS A 71 18.98 -4.36 -26.63
C LYS A 71 19.13 -3.02 -27.37
N ILE A 72 18.87 -1.92 -26.66
CA ILE A 72 19.10 -0.57 -27.18
C ILE A 72 20.60 -0.36 -27.34
N LYS A 73 21.04 -0.18 -28.59
CA LYS A 73 22.45 0.11 -28.89
C LYS A 73 22.81 1.54 -28.44
N LYS A 74 24.00 1.69 -27.87
CA LYS A 74 24.55 3.00 -27.52
C LYS A 74 24.64 3.86 -28.77
N LYS A 75 24.12 5.08 -28.68
CA LYS A 75 24.25 6.15 -29.70
C LYS A 75 25.09 7.27 -29.10
N ASP A 76 25.70 8.07 -29.95
CA ASP A 76 26.37 9.30 -29.50
C ASP A 76 25.34 10.32 -29.06
N GLY A 77 25.60 10.99 -27.91
CA GLY A 77 24.75 11.98 -27.33
C GLY A 77 23.87 11.45 -26.15
N ASP A 78 23.05 12.33 -25.62
CA ASP A 78 22.15 12.04 -24.49
C ASP A 78 20.95 11.22 -24.94
N MET A 79 20.44 10.38 -24.02
CA MET A 79 19.23 9.59 -24.25
C MET A 79 18.14 10.05 -23.29
N SER A 80 16.94 10.25 -23.79
CA SER A 80 15.74 10.49 -22.99
C SER A 80 14.81 9.28 -23.04
N ILE A 81 14.20 8.96 -21.90
CA ILE A 81 13.20 7.91 -21.80
C ILE A 81 11.85 8.58 -21.54
N PRO A 82 10.90 8.54 -22.48
CA PRO A 82 9.56 9.07 -22.23
C PRO A 82 8.83 8.20 -21.21
N LEU A 83 8.14 8.85 -20.28
CA LEU A 83 7.37 8.20 -19.23
C LEU A 83 5.89 8.48 -19.39
N GLU A 84 5.07 7.50 -19.06
CA GLU A 84 3.62 7.63 -18.93
C GLU A 84 3.15 7.29 -17.50
N ARG A 85 1.99 7.78 -17.12
CA ARG A 85 1.42 7.51 -15.80
C ARG A 85 0.91 6.07 -15.68
N THR A 86 1.18 5.45 -14.55
CA THR A 86 0.56 4.18 -14.15
C THR A 86 -0.87 4.40 -13.64
N LYS A 87 -1.65 3.34 -13.59
CA LYS A 87 -3.02 3.40 -13.04
C LYS A 87 -3.00 3.58 -11.52
N ASP A 88 -3.80 4.50 -11.01
CA ASP A 88 -3.96 4.72 -9.57
C ASP A 88 -4.88 3.66 -8.97
N ILE A 89 -4.28 2.61 -8.42
CA ILE A 89 -4.98 1.45 -7.87
C ILE A 89 -5.98 1.86 -6.78
N ILE A 90 -5.51 2.58 -5.77
CA ILE A 90 -6.34 2.93 -4.61
C ILE A 90 -7.38 4.01 -4.95
N GLY A 91 -7.05 4.91 -5.88
CA GLY A 91 -8.01 5.88 -6.41
C GLY A 91 -9.13 5.21 -7.20
N THR A 92 -8.81 4.20 -8.01
CA THR A 92 -9.82 3.40 -8.72
C THR A 92 -10.73 2.66 -7.75
N LEU A 93 -10.17 2.02 -6.71
CA LEU A 93 -10.97 1.35 -5.68
C LEU A 93 -11.89 2.32 -4.94
N GLY A 94 -11.38 3.49 -4.58
CA GLY A 94 -12.17 4.49 -3.86
C GLY A 94 -13.30 5.09 -4.68
N SER A 95 -13.10 5.29 -6.00
CA SER A 95 -14.13 5.81 -6.89
C SER A 95 -15.27 4.82 -7.16
N SER A 96 -15.00 3.53 -7.06
CA SER A 96 -15.96 2.42 -7.26
C SER A 96 -16.21 1.62 -5.97
N LYS A 97 -15.98 2.24 -4.82
CA LYS A 97 -16.07 1.60 -3.52
C LYS A 97 -17.49 1.12 -3.25
N ARG A 98 -17.64 -0.19 -3.05
CA ARG A 98 -18.92 -0.79 -2.66
C ARG A 98 -19.21 -0.64 -1.18
N ASP A 99 -20.46 -0.72 -0.79
CA ASP A 99 -20.85 -0.74 0.61
C ASP A 99 -20.21 -1.93 1.35
N GLY A 100 -19.76 -1.69 2.58
CA GLY A 100 -19.12 -2.68 3.42
C GLY A 100 -17.64 -2.93 3.12
N LEU A 101 -17.07 -2.39 2.02
CA LEU A 101 -15.65 -2.45 1.75
C LEU A 101 -14.89 -1.41 2.59
N PHE A 102 -13.91 -1.86 3.38
CA PHE A 102 -12.98 -0.98 4.09
C PHE A 102 -11.68 -0.80 3.30
N LEU A 103 -11.33 0.46 2.99
CA LEU A 103 -10.12 0.81 2.27
C LEU A 103 -9.12 1.50 3.19
N CYS A 104 -7.94 0.88 3.36
CA CYS A 104 -6.80 1.44 4.07
C CYS A 104 -5.64 1.65 3.11
N GLY A 105 -5.12 2.87 3.06
CA GLY A 105 -3.92 3.22 2.30
C GLY A 105 -2.73 3.52 3.20
N PHE A 106 -1.52 3.37 2.65
CA PHE A 106 -0.31 3.88 3.28
C PHE A 106 0.19 5.10 2.53
N SER A 107 0.75 6.06 3.26
CA SER A 107 1.44 7.21 2.71
C SER A 107 2.81 7.37 3.35
N MET A 108 3.71 7.96 2.59
CA MET A 108 5.02 8.38 3.04
C MET A 108 5.19 9.82 2.58
N GLU A 109 5.23 10.73 3.52
CA GLU A 109 5.38 12.16 3.27
C GLU A 109 6.55 12.69 4.12
N THR A 110 7.37 13.52 3.53
CA THR A 110 8.50 14.15 4.20
C THR A 110 8.14 15.53 4.75
N GLU A 111 7.16 16.21 4.14
CA GLU A 111 6.68 17.53 4.49
C GLU A 111 5.15 17.55 4.51
N HIS A 112 4.57 18.34 5.40
CA HIS A 112 3.11 18.48 5.53
C HIS A 112 2.36 17.14 5.60
N MET A 113 2.95 16.15 6.28
CA MET A 113 2.49 14.76 6.31
C MET A 113 1.00 14.63 6.63
N LEU A 114 0.52 15.34 7.65
CA LEU A 114 -0.88 15.25 8.09
C LEU A 114 -1.83 15.88 7.06
N GLU A 115 -1.49 17.05 6.51
CA GLU A 115 -2.33 17.72 5.52
C GLU A 115 -2.44 16.92 4.23
N ASN A 116 -1.29 16.45 3.71
CA ASN A 116 -1.23 15.64 2.50
C ASN A 116 -1.96 14.31 2.65
N SER A 117 -1.80 13.65 3.81
CA SER A 117 -2.46 12.38 4.09
C SER A 117 -3.97 12.55 4.25
N LYS A 118 -4.45 13.60 4.93
CA LYS A 118 -5.88 13.93 5.01
C LYS A 118 -6.48 14.25 3.65
N ALA A 119 -5.77 15.01 2.82
CA ALA A 119 -6.19 15.29 1.46
C ALA A 119 -6.32 14.00 0.62
N LYS A 120 -5.35 13.09 0.74
CA LYS A 120 -5.40 11.77 0.07
C LYS A 120 -6.56 10.91 0.58
N LEU A 121 -6.80 10.87 1.90
CA LEU A 121 -7.91 10.13 2.50
C LEU A 121 -9.25 10.57 1.89
N THR A 122 -9.49 11.86 1.82
CA THR A 122 -10.73 12.42 1.26
C THR A 122 -10.81 12.22 -0.26
N LYS A 123 -9.77 12.61 -0.99
CA LYS A 123 -9.72 12.55 -2.45
C LYS A 123 -9.91 11.13 -3.00
N LYS A 124 -9.36 10.13 -2.30
CA LYS A 124 -9.40 8.73 -2.71
C LYS A 124 -10.46 7.91 -1.97
N ASN A 125 -11.38 8.57 -1.26
CA ASN A 125 -12.49 7.93 -0.53
C ASN A 125 -12.04 6.75 0.35
N LEU A 126 -10.96 6.95 1.13
CA LEU A 126 -10.43 5.95 2.05
C LEU A 126 -11.13 6.04 3.41
N ASP A 127 -11.18 4.92 4.13
CA ASP A 127 -11.63 4.88 5.51
C ASP A 127 -10.49 5.18 6.49
N MET A 128 -9.28 4.79 6.09
CA MET A 128 -8.07 4.97 6.90
C MET A 128 -6.87 5.22 6.00
N ILE A 129 -5.94 6.05 6.45
CA ILE A 129 -4.62 6.19 5.88
C ILE A 129 -3.58 6.10 7.00
N VAL A 130 -2.52 5.36 6.73
CA VAL A 130 -1.40 5.15 7.65
C VAL A 130 -0.20 5.90 7.10
N ALA A 131 0.18 6.97 7.78
CA ALA A 131 1.32 7.78 7.37
C ALA A 131 2.59 7.30 8.08
N ASN A 132 3.59 6.87 7.30
CA ASN A 132 4.90 6.49 7.81
C ASN A 132 5.72 7.73 8.14
N ASN A 133 6.26 7.80 9.37
CA ASN A 133 7.22 8.84 9.75
C ASN A 133 8.65 8.36 9.47
N VAL A 134 9.14 8.66 8.27
CA VAL A 134 10.49 8.26 7.82
C VAL A 134 11.62 9.12 8.36
N LYS A 135 11.31 10.17 9.12
CA LYS A 135 12.32 11.04 9.75
C LYS A 135 12.85 10.48 11.07
N VAL A 136 12.17 9.48 11.64
CA VAL A 136 12.57 8.87 12.90
C VAL A 136 13.62 7.80 12.64
N ALA A 137 14.79 7.94 13.26
CA ALA A 137 15.86 6.95 13.17
C ALA A 137 15.40 5.59 13.72
N GLY A 138 15.67 4.51 12.98
CA GLY A 138 15.24 3.15 13.34
C GLY A 138 13.81 2.81 12.94
N ALA A 139 13.09 3.70 12.26
CA ALA A 139 11.74 3.44 11.75
C ALA A 139 11.70 3.43 10.22
N GLY A 140 10.84 2.61 9.64
CA GLY A 140 10.53 2.63 8.22
C GLY A 140 11.14 1.51 7.39
N PHE A 141 11.76 1.86 6.25
CA PHE A 141 12.30 0.87 5.32
C PHE A 141 13.58 0.20 5.86
N GLY A 142 13.71 -1.10 5.60
CA GLY A 142 14.91 -1.87 5.97
C GLY A 142 15.08 -2.16 7.46
N THR A 143 14.11 -1.78 8.30
CA THR A 143 14.09 -2.05 9.75
C THR A 143 12.89 -2.89 10.14
N ASP A 144 12.91 -3.52 11.30
CA ASP A 144 11.78 -4.30 11.84
C ASP A 144 10.79 -3.45 12.64
N THR A 145 11.10 -2.18 12.86
CA THR A 145 10.29 -1.21 13.60
C THR A 145 9.70 -0.13 12.71
N ASN A 146 8.64 0.51 13.18
CA ASN A 146 8.04 1.65 12.52
C ASN A 146 7.42 2.63 13.52
N VAL A 147 7.29 3.90 13.09
CA VAL A 147 6.48 4.94 13.71
C VAL A 147 5.46 5.38 12.67
N VAL A 148 4.19 5.26 13.00
CA VAL A 148 3.11 5.60 12.07
C VAL A 148 2.07 6.49 12.72
N THR A 149 1.45 7.33 11.92
CA THR A 149 0.25 8.08 12.30
C THR A 149 -0.95 7.49 11.57
N VAL A 150 -1.93 7.04 12.31
CA VAL A 150 -3.21 6.54 11.79
C VAL A 150 -4.18 7.71 11.68
N ILE A 151 -4.74 7.89 10.49
CA ILE A 151 -5.64 8.99 10.17
C ILE A 151 -6.93 8.39 9.62
N THR A 152 -8.05 8.77 10.22
CA THR A 152 -9.41 8.51 9.76
C THR A 152 -10.13 9.83 9.50
N LYS A 153 -11.39 9.80 9.12
CA LYS A 153 -12.20 11.03 8.98
C LYS A 153 -12.30 11.81 10.30
N ASP A 154 -12.38 11.10 11.41
CA ASP A 154 -12.74 11.66 12.72
C ASP A 154 -11.55 11.76 13.70
N ALA A 155 -10.43 11.09 13.41
CA ALA A 155 -9.32 10.98 14.33
C ALA A 155 -7.95 10.99 13.64
N VAL A 156 -6.96 11.48 14.38
CA VAL A 156 -5.53 11.39 14.07
C VAL A 156 -4.84 10.85 15.31
N GLU A 157 -4.15 9.74 15.18
CA GLU A 157 -3.47 9.07 16.29
C GLU A 157 -2.06 8.66 15.89
N GLU A 158 -1.06 9.14 16.60
CA GLU A 158 0.32 8.73 16.45
C GLU A 158 0.59 7.48 17.30
N LEU A 159 1.11 6.43 16.68
CA LEU A 159 1.56 5.24 17.39
C LEU A 159 3.04 5.39 17.73
N PRO A 160 3.45 4.99 18.96
CA PRO A 160 4.86 5.00 19.33
C PRO A 160 5.67 4.05 18.44
N MET A 161 7.00 4.14 18.54
CA MET A 161 7.87 3.17 17.87
C MET A 161 7.58 1.76 18.39
N MET A 162 7.24 0.87 17.48
CA MET A 162 6.95 -0.53 17.79
C MET A 162 7.34 -1.42 16.60
N SER A 163 7.37 -2.72 16.79
CA SER A 163 7.62 -3.67 15.70
C SER A 163 6.54 -3.56 14.61
N LYS A 164 6.88 -3.94 13.38
CA LYS A 164 5.91 -3.97 12.27
C LYS A 164 4.75 -4.95 12.53
N GLU A 165 4.95 -5.98 13.35
CA GLU A 165 3.87 -6.89 13.76
C GLU A 165 2.93 -6.21 14.76
N GLU A 166 3.46 -5.49 15.74
CA GLU A 166 2.65 -4.70 16.68
C GLU A 166 1.87 -3.58 15.97
N VAL A 167 2.52 -2.88 15.01
CA VAL A 167 1.82 -1.91 14.15
C VAL A 167 0.67 -2.58 13.42
N ALA A 168 0.91 -3.74 12.80
CA ALA A 168 -0.11 -4.49 12.07
C ALA A 168 -1.28 -4.88 12.98
N ASP A 169 -0.99 -5.36 14.18
CA ASP A 169 -1.99 -5.71 15.19
C ASP A 169 -2.83 -4.50 15.61
N ALA A 170 -2.18 -3.39 15.91
CA ALA A 170 -2.81 -2.13 16.25
C ALA A 170 -3.72 -1.57 15.13
N LEU A 171 -3.31 -1.70 13.87
CA LEU A 171 -4.11 -1.30 12.71
C LEU A 171 -5.34 -2.19 12.53
N LEU A 172 -5.17 -3.52 12.63
CA LEU A 172 -6.28 -4.46 12.50
C LEU A 172 -7.33 -4.25 13.61
N ASN A 173 -6.92 -3.93 14.84
CA ASN A 173 -7.85 -3.57 15.91
C ASN A 173 -8.71 -2.35 15.55
N ARG A 174 -8.11 -1.31 14.97
CA ARG A 174 -8.82 -0.10 14.55
C ARG A 174 -9.75 -0.35 13.38
N ILE A 175 -9.32 -1.15 12.41
CA ILE A 175 -10.16 -1.55 11.27
C ILE A 175 -11.38 -2.31 11.75
N MET A 176 -11.20 -3.28 12.62
CA MET A 176 -12.32 -4.07 13.18
C MET A 176 -13.28 -3.21 13.98
N LYS A 177 -12.79 -2.27 14.79
CA LYS A 177 -13.62 -1.31 15.54
C LYS A 177 -14.42 -0.38 14.63
N ALA A 178 -13.82 0.07 13.53
CA ALA A 178 -14.49 0.97 12.57
C ALA A 178 -15.56 0.28 11.73
N ARG A 179 -15.59 -1.06 11.70
CA ARG A 179 -16.57 -1.86 10.96
C ARG A 179 -17.74 -2.38 11.82
N GLN A 180 -17.71 -2.13 13.12
CA GLN A 180 -18.83 -2.41 14.04
C GLN A 180 -19.87 -1.30 13.99
#